data_bc4026c715becb01f73cbc5b0bee27b6
#
_entry.id   bc4026c715becb01f73cbc5b0bee27b6
#
_cell.length_a   1.000
_cell.length_b   1.000
_cell.length_c   1.000
_cell.angle_alpha   90.00
_cell.angle_beta   90.00
_cell.angle_gamma   90.00
#
_symmetry.space_group_name_H-M   'P 1'
#
loop_
_entity.id
_entity.type
_entity.pdbx_description
1 polymer ?
#
loop_
_entity_poly.entity_id
_entity_poly.type
_entity_poly.pdbx_seq_one_letter_code
_entity_poly.pdbx_strand_id
1 'polypeptide(L)'
;DEFNVLRRSALWSVAFSGNIFDALNIDYFASTLELDALKHMWLLAVEEQFYFLYPIILGIILKLLGVKSSQGIQKTKRGLLIILSSLTLLSFAMAFFPLYVGGEEVLMYYLPHVRFGEILIGAILAIAIPEVKNKSIKQVNIIGFIATIILLLCLFLPTTAFSKPWFPGLLALIPCSATALIIAFSSVRGTYL
;
A
#
# COMPACT_ATOMS: atom_id res chain seq x y z
N ASP A 1 21.51 26.46 -10.04
CA ASP A 1 20.09 26.21 -9.85
C ASP A 1 19.76 24.89 -9.16
N GLU A 2 20.65 23.91 -9.16
CA GLU A 2 20.48 22.62 -8.45
C GLU A 2 20.24 22.80 -6.94
N PHE A 3 20.93 23.71 -6.29
CA PHE A 3 20.75 24.02 -4.88
C PHE A 3 19.33 24.50 -4.55
N ASN A 4 18.70 25.28 -5.41
CA ASN A 4 17.32 25.73 -5.21
C ASN A 4 16.31 24.59 -5.35
N VAL A 5 16.58 23.63 -6.24
CA VAL A 5 15.78 22.43 -6.41
C VAL A 5 15.90 21.56 -5.17
N LEU A 6 17.10 21.24 -4.71
CA LEU A 6 17.35 20.47 -3.50
C LEU A 6 16.70 21.10 -2.27
N ARG A 7 16.79 22.44 -2.13
CA ARG A 7 16.13 23.17 -1.02
C ARG A 7 14.62 23.05 -1.05
N ARG A 8 14.00 23.12 -2.24
CA ARG A 8 12.55 22.93 -2.40
C ARG A 8 12.16 21.50 -2.09
N SER A 9 12.84 20.52 -2.67
CA SER A 9 12.61 19.10 -2.40
C SER A 9 12.71 18.80 -0.91
N ALA A 10 13.73 19.34 -0.21
CA ALA A 10 13.88 19.19 1.23
C ALA A 10 12.72 19.78 2.04
N LEU A 11 12.25 20.99 1.68
CA LEU A 11 11.10 21.62 2.34
C LEU A 11 9.81 20.80 2.19
N TRP A 12 9.53 20.31 0.99
CA TRP A 12 8.37 19.46 0.73
C TRP A 12 8.49 18.09 1.43
N SER A 13 9.70 17.54 1.51
CA SER A 13 9.97 16.30 2.24
C SER A 13 9.72 16.44 3.75
N VAL A 14 10.19 17.52 4.36
CA VAL A 14 9.94 17.83 5.78
C VAL A 14 8.43 18.03 6.06
N ALA A 15 7.67 18.56 5.08
CA ALA A 15 6.23 18.72 5.18
C ALA A 15 5.44 17.42 4.83
N PHE A 16 6.11 16.28 4.68
CA PHE A 16 5.52 15.00 4.24
C PHE A 16 4.69 15.13 2.94
N SER A 17 5.15 15.96 2.02
CA SER A 17 4.49 16.25 0.75
C SER A 17 5.42 16.08 -0.45
N GLY A 18 6.53 15.37 -0.28
CA GLY A 18 7.51 15.08 -1.34
C GLY A 18 6.88 14.39 -2.55
N ASN A 19 5.91 13.51 -2.34
CA ASN A 19 5.15 12.86 -3.40
C ASN A 19 4.36 13.85 -4.28
N ILE A 20 3.82 14.92 -3.70
CA ILE A 20 3.10 15.96 -4.45
C ILE A 20 4.11 16.81 -5.22
N PHE A 21 5.25 17.12 -4.61
CA PHE A 21 6.34 17.85 -5.27
C PHE A 21 6.85 17.11 -6.50
N ASP A 22 7.13 15.81 -6.35
CA ASP A 22 7.60 14.96 -7.47
C ASP A 22 6.52 14.85 -8.56
N ALA A 23 5.27 14.67 -8.18
CA ALA A 23 4.14 14.63 -9.10
C ALA A 23 4.02 15.90 -9.96
N LEU A 24 4.19 17.07 -9.36
CA LEU A 24 4.06 18.37 -10.05
C LEU A 24 5.28 18.77 -10.90
N ASN A 25 6.43 18.13 -10.68
CA ASN A 25 7.68 18.51 -11.33
C ASN A 25 8.28 17.41 -12.23
N ILE A 26 7.46 16.47 -12.67
CA ILE A 26 7.88 15.32 -13.47
C ILE A 26 8.69 15.73 -14.71
N ASP A 27 8.20 16.71 -15.49
CA ASP A 27 8.85 17.16 -16.72
C ASP A 27 10.12 17.96 -16.46
N TYR A 28 10.15 18.71 -15.37
CA TYR A 28 11.27 19.55 -14.99
C TYR A 28 12.51 18.75 -14.57
N PHE A 29 12.28 17.56 -13.98
CA PHE A 29 13.35 16.70 -13.47
C PHE A 29 13.78 15.58 -14.40
N ALA A 30 13.22 15.46 -15.59
CA ALA A 30 13.53 14.36 -16.50
C ALA A 30 15.03 14.24 -16.84
N SER A 31 15.78 15.35 -16.80
CA SER A 31 17.23 15.40 -17.05
C SER A 31 18.10 15.48 -15.77
N THR A 32 17.52 15.85 -14.62
CA THR A 32 18.24 16.04 -13.34
C THR A 32 17.85 15.03 -12.27
N LEU A 33 16.97 14.11 -12.60
CA LEU A 33 16.38 13.11 -11.69
C LEU A 33 17.39 12.14 -11.06
N GLU A 34 18.55 11.95 -11.69
CA GLU A 34 19.61 11.08 -11.14
C GLU A 34 20.37 11.72 -9.96
N LEU A 35 20.26 13.04 -9.77
CA LEU A 35 20.99 13.80 -8.75
C LEU A 35 20.14 14.15 -7.50
N ASP A 36 18.85 13.88 -7.49
CA ASP A 36 18.02 14.18 -6.31
C ASP A 36 18.21 13.12 -5.21
N ALA A 37 19.05 13.46 -4.24
CA ALA A 37 19.31 12.62 -3.07
C ALA A 37 18.05 12.36 -2.23
N LEU A 38 17.00 13.18 -2.36
CA LEU A 38 15.75 13.10 -1.61
C LEU A 38 14.62 12.42 -2.38
N LYS A 39 14.88 11.94 -3.60
CA LYS A 39 13.87 11.30 -4.44
C LYS A 39 13.13 10.14 -3.77
N HIS A 40 13.75 9.44 -2.83
CA HIS A 40 13.10 8.34 -2.11
C HIS A 40 12.09 8.81 -1.04
N MET A 41 12.09 10.10 -0.69
CA MET A 41 11.24 10.65 0.36
C MET A 41 9.75 10.72 -0.03
N TRP A 42 9.42 10.62 -1.34
CA TRP A 42 8.03 10.61 -1.77
C TRP A 42 7.24 9.42 -1.21
N LEU A 43 7.87 8.24 -1.12
CA LEU A 43 7.20 7.06 -0.58
C LEU A 43 6.93 7.21 0.92
N LEU A 44 7.91 7.73 1.66
CA LEU A 44 7.75 8.05 3.08
C LEU A 44 6.62 9.09 3.29
N ALA A 45 6.53 10.10 2.42
CA ALA A 45 5.46 11.08 2.47
C ALA A 45 4.07 10.44 2.33
N VAL A 46 3.90 9.48 1.41
CA VAL A 46 2.65 8.73 1.25
C VAL A 46 2.31 7.91 2.51
N GLU A 47 3.30 7.26 3.12
CA GLU A 47 3.12 6.49 4.34
C GLU A 47 2.69 7.38 5.52
N GLU A 48 3.34 8.52 5.73
CA GLU A 48 3.00 9.46 6.79
C GLU A 48 1.61 10.08 6.60
N GLN A 49 1.25 10.43 5.37
CA GLN A 49 -0.10 10.87 5.03
C GLN A 49 -1.15 9.78 5.37
N PHE A 50 -0.84 8.51 5.09
CA PHE A 50 -1.71 7.41 5.45
C PHE A 50 -1.83 7.29 6.99
N TYR A 51 -0.73 7.32 7.73
CA TYR A 51 -0.74 7.20 9.19
C TYR A 51 -1.50 8.33 9.87
N PHE A 52 -1.51 9.52 9.27
CA PHE A 52 -2.30 10.64 9.75
C PHE A 52 -3.80 10.49 9.44
N LEU A 53 -4.14 10.08 8.22
CA LEU A 53 -5.53 9.99 7.75
C LEU A 53 -6.24 8.73 8.25
N TYR A 54 -5.54 7.60 8.34
CA TYR A 54 -6.13 6.32 8.66
C TYR A 54 -6.85 6.27 10.02
N PRO A 55 -6.28 6.79 11.14
CA PRO A 55 -7.00 6.83 12.41
C PRO A 55 -8.29 7.65 12.36
N ILE A 56 -8.30 8.74 11.61
CA ILE A 56 -9.48 9.61 11.42
C ILE A 56 -10.55 8.84 10.65
N ILE A 57 -10.19 8.23 9.53
CA ILE A 57 -11.09 7.42 8.70
C ILE A 57 -11.64 6.25 9.51
N LEU A 58 -10.76 5.54 10.23
CA LEU A 58 -11.17 4.42 11.09
C LEU A 58 -12.17 4.87 12.17
N GLY A 59 -11.90 6.01 12.83
CA GLY A 59 -12.80 6.58 13.82
C GLY A 59 -14.19 6.90 13.24
N ILE A 60 -14.24 7.47 12.03
CA ILE A 60 -15.49 7.74 11.31
C ILE A 60 -16.22 6.44 11.00
N ILE A 61 -15.53 5.44 10.45
CA ILE A 61 -16.12 4.13 10.12
C ILE A 61 -16.71 3.46 11.36
N LEU A 62 -15.96 3.43 12.47
CA LEU A 62 -16.45 2.83 13.72
C LEU A 62 -17.65 3.56 14.27
N LYS A 63 -17.70 4.88 14.17
CA LYS A 63 -18.88 5.70 14.55
C LYS A 63 -20.10 5.38 13.69
N LEU A 64 -19.90 5.26 12.37
CA LEU A 64 -20.97 4.92 11.42
C LEU A 64 -21.50 3.49 11.64
N LEU A 65 -20.63 2.54 12.00
CA LEU A 65 -21.01 1.17 12.32
C LEU A 65 -21.73 1.05 13.68
N GLY A 66 -21.87 2.13 14.43
CA GLY A 66 -22.65 2.18 15.67
C GLY A 66 -22.07 1.32 16.79
N VAL A 67 -20.75 1.29 16.94
CA VAL A 67 -20.06 0.49 17.98
C VAL A 67 -20.42 0.99 19.37
N LYS A 68 -21.48 0.43 19.97
CA LYS A 68 -21.95 0.81 21.32
C LYS A 68 -21.83 -0.29 22.37
N SER A 69 -21.50 -1.54 22.02
CA SER A 69 -21.51 -2.67 22.96
C SER A 69 -20.61 -3.82 22.54
N SER A 70 -20.13 -4.58 23.52
CA SER A 70 -19.35 -5.81 23.36
C SER A 70 -20.02 -6.90 22.51
N GLN A 71 -21.34 -6.93 22.44
CA GLN A 71 -22.08 -7.89 21.59
C GLN A 71 -22.02 -7.56 20.09
N GLY A 72 -21.61 -6.32 19.72
CA GLY A 72 -21.47 -5.87 18.33
C GLY A 72 -20.12 -6.17 17.68
N ILE A 73 -19.15 -6.70 18.42
CA ILE A 73 -17.75 -6.82 17.95
C ILE A 73 -17.63 -7.60 16.63
N GLN A 74 -18.32 -8.75 16.52
CA GLN A 74 -18.25 -9.57 15.30
C GLN A 74 -18.92 -8.90 14.09
N LYS A 75 -20.03 -8.23 14.30
CA LYS A 75 -20.73 -7.48 13.25
C LYS A 75 -19.88 -6.27 12.80
N THR A 76 -19.31 -5.56 13.76
CA THR A 76 -18.40 -4.45 13.50
C THR A 76 -17.16 -4.89 12.73
N LYS A 77 -16.56 -6.03 13.11
CA LYS A 77 -15.41 -6.62 12.43
C LYS A 77 -15.72 -6.91 10.95
N ARG A 78 -16.86 -7.54 10.66
CA ARG A 78 -17.30 -7.79 9.28
C ARG A 78 -17.52 -6.50 8.50
N GLY A 79 -18.23 -5.53 9.10
CA GLY A 79 -18.46 -4.23 8.47
C GLY A 79 -17.15 -3.51 8.15
N LEU A 80 -16.20 -3.52 9.09
CA LEU A 80 -14.89 -2.92 8.92
C LEU A 80 -14.09 -3.61 7.79
N LEU A 81 -14.07 -4.95 7.76
CA LEU A 81 -13.42 -5.71 6.70
C LEU A 81 -14.02 -5.39 5.32
N ILE A 82 -15.36 -5.31 5.21
CA ILE A 82 -16.02 -4.97 3.94
C ILE A 82 -15.61 -3.56 3.49
N ILE A 83 -15.66 -2.57 4.38
CA ILE A 83 -15.32 -1.19 4.03
C ILE A 83 -13.85 -1.07 3.64
N LEU A 84 -12.93 -1.62 4.43
CA LEU A 84 -11.49 -1.56 4.12
C LEU A 84 -11.17 -2.31 2.82
N SER A 85 -11.78 -3.47 2.57
CA SER A 85 -11.61 -4.20 1.30
C SER A 85 -12.15 -3.41 0.12
N SER A 86 -13.29 -2.73 0.27
CA SER A 86 -13.86 -1.87 -0.77
C SER A 86 -12.95 -0.68 -1.07
N LEU A 87 -12.38 -0.04 -0.04
CA LEU A 87 -11.41 1.05 -0.20
C LEU A 87 -10.12 0.56 -0.88
N THR A 88 -9.65 -0.63 -0.52
CA THR A 88 -8.49 -1.26 -1.17
C THR A 88 -8.76 -1.50 -2.65
N LEU A 89 -9.90 -2.10 -3.00
CA LEU A 89 -10.29 -2.34 -4.39
C LEU A 89 -10.44 -1.03 -5.17
N LEU A 90 -11.03 -0.02 -4.55
CA LEU A 90 -11.16 1.31 -5.17
C LEU A 90 -9.80 1.93 -5.45
N SER A 91 -8.86 1.86 -4.49
CA SER A 91 -7.50 2.34 -4.66
C SER A 91 -6.78 1.67 -5.84
N PHE A 92 -6.87 0.35 -5.94
CA PHE A 92 -6.32 -0.39 -7.10
C PHE A 92 -7.04 -0.08 -8.40
N ALA A 93 -8.36 0.10 -8.39
CA ALA A 93 -9.12 0.49 -9.57
C ALA A 93 -8.71 1.87 -10.08
N MET A 94 -8.46 2.82 -9.18
CA MET A 94 -7.99 4.16 -9.55
C MET A 94 -6.60 4.16 -10.20
N ALA A 95 -5.77 3.15 -9.96
CA ALA A 95 -4.49 2.98 -10.63
C ALA A 95 -4.63 2.74 -12.15
N PHE A 96 -5.79 2.25 -12.60
CA PHE A 96 -6.10 2.04 -14.03
C PHE A 96 -6.77 3.23 -14.69
N PHE A 97 -7.26 4.19 -13.91
CA PHE A 97 -8.03 5.33 -14.44
C PHE A 97 -7.29 6.12 -15.53
N PRO A 98 -5.98 6.41 -15.43
CA PRO A 98 -5.24 7.13 -16.46
C PRO A 98 -5.24 6.43 -17.83
N LEU A 99 -5.28 5.10 -17.84
CA LEU A 99 -5.30 4.30 -19.08
C LEU A 99 -6.56 4.53 -19.91
N TYR A 100 -7.69 4.84 -19.23
CA TYR A 100 -8.98 5.02 -19.91
C TYR A 100 -9.28 6.47 -20.24
N VAL A 101 -8.67 7.43 -19.54
CA VAL A 101 -9.00 8.85 -19.62
C VAL A 101 -7.89 9.68 -20.27
N GLY A 102 -6.75 9.04 -20.63
CA GLY A 102 -5.61 9.75 -21.25
C GLY A 102 -4.90 10.69 -20.29
N GLY A 103 -4.95 10.40 -18.97
CA GLY A 103 -4.26 11.17 -17.94
C GLY A 103 -2.75 10.91 -17.91
N GLU A 104 -2.02 11.76 -17.19
CA GLU A 104 -0.58 11.58 -16.97
C GLU A 104 -0.34 10.42 -16.01
N GLU A 105 0.04 9.26 -16.53
CA GLU A 105 0.28 8.04 -15.76
C GLU A 105 1.33 8.24 -14.66
N VAL A 106 2.34 9.07 -14.93
CA VAL A 106 3.43 9.34 -13.98
C VAL A 106 2.91 10.14 -12.77
N LEU A 107 2.00 11.10 -12.99
CA LEU A 107 1.35 11.86 -11.93
C LEU A 107 0.63 10.90 -10.95
N MET A 108 -0.16 9.96 -11.49
CA MET A 108 -0.90 8.98 -10.68
C MET A 108 0.00 8.08 -9.85
N TYR A 109 1.22 7.80 -10.31
CA TYR A 109 2.18 6.96 -9.58
C TYR A 109 2.54 7.52 -8.20
N TYR A 110 2.63 8.84 -8.07
CA TYR A 110 3.02 9.53 -6.84
C TYR A 110 1.83 9.85 -5.91
N LEU A 111 0.59 9.76 -6.40
CA LEU A 111 -0.57 10.17 -5.63
C LEU A 111 -0.96 9.13 -4.57
N PRO A 112 -1.27 9.58 -3.33
CA PRO A 112 -1.47 8.69 -2.19
C PRO A 112 -2.67 7.75 -2.37
N HIS A 113 -3.76 8.21 -3.01
CA HIS A 113 -4.98 7.41 -3.18
C HIS A 113 -4.76 6.12 -4.01
N VAL A 114 -3.75 6.10 -4.88
CA VAL A 114 -3.37 4.90 -5.65
C VAL A 114 -2.54 3.94 -4.81
N ARG A 115 -1.75 4.47 -3.85
CA ARG A 115 -0.83 3.69 -3.00
C ARG A 115 -1.46 3.21 -1.70
N PHE A 116 -2.50 3.88 -1.23
CA PHE A 116 -3.17 3.50 0.03
C PHE A 116 -3.71 2.07 0.01
N GLY A 117 -4.07 1.53 -1.15
CA GLY A 117 -4.51 0.14 -1.29
C GLY A 117 -3.46 -0.88 -0.82
N GLU A 118 -2.20 -0.63 -1.11
CA GLU A 118 -1.08 -1.49 -0.70
C GLU A 118 -0.95 -1.52 0.84
N ILE A 119 -1.07 -0.36 1.50
CA ILE A 119 -0.98 -0.24 2.96
C ILE A 119 -2.25 -0.77 3.64
N LEU A 120 -3.43 -0.57 3.04
CA LEU A 120 -4.71 -1.09 3.55
C LEU A 120 -4.76 -2.61 3.62
N ILE A 121 -4.01 -3.34 2.77
CA ILE A 121 -3.86 -4.79 2.88
C ILE A 121 -3.31 -5.16 4.26
N GLY A 122 -2.32 -4.41 4.77
CA GLY A 122 -1.80 -4.61 6.12
C GLY A 122 -2.85 -4.36 7.21
N ALA A 123 -3.68 -3.32 7.06
CA ALA A 123 -4.77 -3.03 8.00
C ALA A 123 -5.85 -4.13 8.01
N ILE A 124 -6.22 -4.66 6.83
CA ILE A 124 -7.13 -5.79 6.69
C ILE A 124 -6.54 -7.03 7.38
N LEU A 125 -5.26 -7.29 7.14
CA LEU A 125 -4.55 -8.40 7.75
C LEU A 125 -4.57 -8.33 9.27
N ALA A 126 -4.32 -7.17 9.87
CA ALA A 126 -4.33 -6.97 11.33
C ALA A 126 -5.68 -7.40 11.96
N ILE A 127 -6.79 -7.18 11.23
CA ILE A 127 -8.12 -7.61 11.66
C ILE A 127 -8.34 -9.11 11.45
N ALA A 128 -7.74 -9.70 10.41
CA ALA A 128 -7.93 -11.10 10.02
C ALA A 128 -7.01 -12.08 10.78
N ILE A 129 -5.85 -11.65 11.28
CA ILE A 129 -4.87 -12.50 12.00
C ILE A 129 -5.49 -13.41 13.07
N PRO A 130 -6.42 -12.95 13.95
CA PRO A 130 -7.02 -13.81 14.97
C PRO A 130 -7.71 -15.05 14.41
N GLU A 131 -8.22 -14.99 13.19
CA GLU A 131 -8.88 -16.12 12.52
C GLU A 131 -7.87 -17.10 11.92
N VAL A 132 -6.76 -16.60 11.43
CA VAL A 132 -5.66 -17.44 10.86
C VAL A 132 -5.03 -18.31 11.94
N LYS A 133 -4.91 -17.82 13.17
CA LYS A 133 -4.34 -18.57 14.31
C LYS A 133 -5.05 -19.89 14.62
N ASN A 134 -6.27 -20.07 14.16
CA ASN A 134 -7.07 -21.29 14.35
C ASN A 134 -6.86 -22.33 13.23
N LYS A 135 -6.00 -22.07 12.24
CA LYS A 135 -5.73 -22.98 11.13
C LYS A 135 -4.71 -24.06 11.50
N SER A 136 -4.75 -25.18 10.78
CA SER A 136 -3.78 -26.27 10.94
C SER A 136 -2.37 -25.80 10.59
N ILE A 137 -1.39 -26.10 11.45
CA ILE A 137 0.03 -25.74 11.26
C ILE A 137 0.57 -26.25 9.90
N LYS A 138 0.18 -27.47 9.48
CA LYS A 138 0.62 -28.04 8.21
C LYS A 138 0.16 -27.21 7.01
N GLN A 139 -1.10 -26.79 7.00
CA GLN A 139 -1.64 -25.93 5.92
C GLN A 139 -0.97 -24.57 5.91
N VAL A 140 -0.73 -24.01 7.08
CA VAL A 140 -0.07 -22.72 7.27
C VAL A 140 1.35 -22.74 6.71
N ASN A 141 2.14 -23.78 7.02
CA ASN A 141 3.51 -23.89 6.52
C ASN A 141 3.56 -24.03 4.98
N ILE A 142 2.65 -24.81 4.39
CA ILE A 142 2.59 -24.97 2.92
C ILE A 142 2.27 -23.62 2.25
N ILE A 143 1.27 -22.91 2.74
CA ILE A 143 0.86 -21.62 2.14
C ILE A 143 1.95 -20.56 2.34
N GLY A 144 2.57 -20.51 3.53
CA GLY A 144 3.68 -19.61 3.81
C GLY A 144 4.89 -19.87 2.90
N PHE A 145 5.23 -21.15 2.68
CA PHE A 145 6.30 -21.54 1.76
C PHE A 145 6.01 -21.14 0.31
N ILE A 146 4.78 -21.37 -0.17
CA ILE A 146 4.36 -20.92 -1.51
C ILE A 146 4.42 -19.40 -1.62
N ALA A 147 3.94 -18.66 -0.61
CA ALA A 147 3.99 -17.20 -0.59
C ALA A 147 5.44 -16.68 -0.62
N THR A 148 6.35 -17.32 0.09
CA THR A 148 7.78 -16.99 0.07
C THR A 148 8.38 -17.21 -1.32
N ILE A 149 8.06 -18.34 -1.97
CA ILE A 149 8.50 -18.58 -3.35
C ILE A 149 7.98 -17.51 -4.30
N ILE A 150 6.69 -17.15 -4.21
CA ILE A 150 6.11 -16.09 -5.04
C ILE A 150 6.84 -14.77 -4.84
N LEU A 151 7.12 -14.40 -3.58
CA LEU A 151 7.85 -13.16 -3.29
C LEU A 151 9.26 -13.18 -3.86
N LEU A 152 9.99 -14.29 -3.72
CA LEU A 152 11.31 -14.47 -4.31
C LEU A 152 11.27 -14.41 -5.84
N LEU A 153 10.28 -15.03 -6.48
CA LEU A 153 10.11 -14.94 -7.93
C LEU A 153 9.87 -13.50 -8.38
N CYS A 154 9.14 -12.68 -7.61
CA CYS A 154 8.97 -11.26 -7.92
C CYS A 154 10.30 -10.49 -7.94
N LEU A 155 11.32 -10.90 -7.18
CA LEU A 155 12.66 -10.27 -7.20
C LEU A 155 13.43 -10.57 -8.49
N PHE A 156 13.16 -11.71 -9.12
CA PHE A 156 13.82 -12.12 -10.37
C PHE A 156 13.04 -11.72 -11.62
N LEU A 157 11.85 -11.15 -11.48
CA LEU A 157 11.12 -10.64 -12.65
C LEU A 157 11.88 -9.45 -13.25
N PRO A 158 12.04 -9.40 -14.57
CA PRO A 158 12.68 -8.26 -15.21
C PRO A 158 11.87 -6.98 -14.93
N THR A 159 12.56 -5.86 -14.81
CA THR A 159 11.93 -4.55 -14.60
C THR A 159 10.87 -4.21 -15.64
N THR A 160 11.01 -4.78 -16.85
CA THR A 160 10.01 -4.68 -17.93
C THR A 160 8.67 -5.35 -17.59
N ALA A 161 8.65 -6.37 -16.72
CA ALA A 161 7.40 -7.01 -16.28
C ALA A 161 6.57 -6.10 -15.36
N PHE A 162 7.23 -5.16 -14.66
CA PHE A 162 6.60 -4.12 -13.85
C PHE A 162 6.43 -2.81 -14.62
N SER A 163 6.50 -2.87 -15.95
CA SER A 163 6.25 -1.71 -16.79
C SER A 163 4.77 -1.32 -16.75
N LYS A 164 4.54 -0.04 -16.93
CA LYS A 164 3.20 0.50 -17.20
C LYS A 164 2.50 -0.32 -18.32
N PRO A 165 1.22 -0.53 -18.24
CA PRO A 165 0.21 0.11 -17.40
C PRO A 165 -0.20 -0.65 -16.14
N TRP A 166 0.43 -1.80 -15.84
CA TRP A 166 0.00 -2.75 -14.81
C TRP A 166 0.56 -2.45 -13.42
N PHE A 167 1.62 -1.63 -13.34
CA PHE A 167 2.24 -1.22 -12.07
C PHE A 167 2.06 0.31 -11.86
N PRO A 168 1.62 0.77 -10.69
CA PRO A 168 1.41 0.11 -9.39
C PRO A 168 0.09 -0.66 -9.20
N GLY A 169 -0.71 -0.86 -10.21
CA GLY A 169 -2.01 -1.52 -10.11
C GLY A 169 -1.96 -3.02 -9.73
N LEU A 170 -2.54 -3.88 -10.59
CA LEU A 170 -2.69 -5.32 -10.28
C LEU A 170 -1.38 -6.05 -9.97
N LEU A 171 -0.27 -5.66 -10.59
CA LEU A 171 1.02 -6.31 -10.32
C LEU A 171 1.51 -6.08 -8.89
N ALA A 172 1.20 -4.96 -8.26
CA ALA A 172 1.54 -4.71 -6.87
C ALA A 172 0.78 -5.62 -5.89
N LEU A 173 -0.41 -6.12 -6.28
CA LEU A 173 -1.17 -7.07 -5.45
C LEU A 173 -0.41 -8.38 -5.21
N ILE A 174 0.42 -8.83 -6.14
CA ILE A 174 1.14 -10.10 -6.03
C ILE A 174 2.12 -10.05 -4.85
N PRO A 175 3.12 -9.15 -4.81
CA PRO A 175 4.04 -9.08 -3.68
C PRO A 175 3.36 -8.63 -2.37
N CYS A 176 2.36 -7.73 -2.41
CA CYS A 176 1.64 -7.30 -1.22
C CYS A 176 0.84 -8.44 -0.58
N SER A 177 0.12 -9.24 -1.39
CA SER A 177 -0.62 -10.39 -0.88
C SER A 177 0.30 -11.51 -0.40
N ALA A 178 1.40 -11.77 -1.09
CA ALA A 178 2.41 -12.74 -0.65
C ALA A 178 3.01 -12.34 0.71
N THR A 179 3.41 -11.07 0.86
CA THR A 179 3.92 -10.53 2.13
C THR A 179 2.87 -10.63 3.24
N ALA A 180 1.63 -10.27 2.95
CA ALA A 180 0.53 -10.37 3.91
C ALA A 180 0.30 -11.82 4.38
N LEU A 181 0.37 -12.80 3.47
CA LEU A 181 0.28 -14.21 3.82
C LEU A 181 1.46 -14.65 4.69
N ILE A 182 2.69 -14.26 4.37
CA ILE A 182 3.87 -14.59 5.20
C ILE A 182 3.67 -14.04 6.61
N ILE A 183 3.28 -12.78 6.77
CA ILE A 183 3.04 -12.16 8.08
C ILE A 183 1.91 -12.88 8.83
N ALA A 184 0.78 -13.20 8.15
CA ALA A 184 -0.34 -13.91 8.75
C ALA A 184 0.09 -15.27 9.30
N PHE A 185 0.87 -16.00 8.54
CA PHE A 185 1.23 -17.38 8.87
C PHE A 185 2.41 -17.47 9.82
N SER A 186 3.36 -16.55 9.80
CA SER A 186 4.41 -16.44 10.82
C SER A 186 3.85 -16.15 12.22
N SER A 187 2.64 -15.62 12.32
CA SER A 187 1.98 -15.37 13.60
C SER A 187 1.39 -16.63 14.26
N VAL A 188 1.34 -17.77 13.55
CA VAL A 188 0.84 -19.04 14.07
C VAL A 188 1.96 -19.76 14.81
N ARG A 189 1.73 -20.17 16.06
CA ARG A 189 2.76 -20.88 16.85
C ARG A 189 3.17 -22.19 16.19
N GLY A 190 4.48 -22.43 16.09
CA GLY A 190 5.05 -23.63 15.51
C GLY A 190 5.24 -23.61 13.99
N THR A 191 5.06 -22.46 13.34
CA THR A 191 5.45 -22.28 11.93
C THR A 191 6.96 -22.07 11.82
N TYR A 192 7.56 -22.74 10.86
CA TYR A 192 8.97 -22.60 10.49
C TYR A 192 9.01 -21.81 9.17
N LEU A 193 9.10 -20.48 9.27
CA LEU A 193 9.33 -19.56 8.14
C LEU A 193 10.64 -18.81 8.38
#